data_8d7b63a29f814b35cf33add0af0a3ef2
#
_entry.id   8d7b63a29f814b35cf33add0af0a3ef2
#
_cell.length_a   1.000
_cell.length_b   1.000
_cell.length_c   1.000
_cell.angle_alpha   90.00
_cell.angle_beta   90.00
_cell.angle_gamma   90.00
#
_symmetry.space_group_name_H-M   'P 1'
#
loop_
_entity.id
_entity.type
_entity.pdbx_description
1 polymer ?
#
loop_
_entity_poly.entity_id
_entity_poly.type
_entity_poly.pdbx_seq_one_letter_code
_entity_poly.pdbx_strand_id
1 'polypeptide(L)'
;MLKALLIVVVVIVLGVLGLAAVQPDTFTVQRQVSVSAAPDKPYALVNDFHRWGEWSPWEALDPAMKRSHAGPASGQGAIYPWEGNTAVGAGRMEITSAQPATRVEIRLDFLRPFEGHNTTVFTLTPQGAATTVTWTMTGPMPFVSKLMSVFVSMDKLIGKDFEAGLVKLKAAAEKPGA
;
A
#
# COMPACT_ATOMS: atom_id res chain seq x y z
N MET A 1 -48.22 -4.93 -4.06
CA MET A 1 -46.91 -5.58 -4.13
C MET A 1 -45.83 -4.61 -4.57
N LEU A 2 -45.94 -3.90 -5.70
CA LEU A 2 -44.88 -2.96 -6.21
C LEU A 2 -44.53 -1.84 -5.23
N LYS A 3 -45.53 -1.20 -4.56
CA LYS A 3 -45.32 -0.17 -3.55
C LYS A 3 -44.53 -0.69 -2.33
N ALA A 4 -44.86 -1.91 -1.86
CA ALA A 4 -44.12 -2.53 -0.75
C ALA A 4 -42.66 -2.83 -1.12
N LEU A 5 -42.40 -3.36 -2.34
CA LEU A 5 -41.06 -3.58 -2.84
C LEU A 5 -40.27 -2.28 -2.93
N LEU A 6 -40.86 -1.20 -3.44
CA LEU A 6 -40.21 0.10 -3.55
C LEU A 6 -39.80 0.64 -2.16
N ILE A 7 -40.69 0.54 -1.16
CA ILE A 7 -40.42 0.96 0.21
C ILE A 7 -39.22 0.18 0.78
N VAL A 8 -39.19 -1.13 0.59
CA VAL A 8 -38.06 -1.97 1.05
C VAL A 8 -36.75 -1.54 0.41
N VAL A 9 -36.73 -1.30 -0.92
CA VAL A 9 -35.52 -0.81 -1.61
C VAL A 9 -35.06 0.54 -1.07
N VAL A 10 -35.98 1.49 -0.85
CA VAL A 10 -35.66 2.79 -0.30
C VAL A 10 -35.06 2.67 1.12
N VAL A 11 -35.63 1.82 1.96
CA VAL A 11 -35.11 1.58 3.33
C VAL A 11 -33.71 0.98 3.28
N ILE A 12 -33.44 0.02 2.39
CA ILE A 12 -32.10 -0.57 2.21
C ILE A 12 -31.09 0.50 1.76
N VAL A 13 -31.44 1.31 0.75
CA VAL A 13 -30.57 2.37 0.25
C VAL A 13 -30.25 3.38 1.35
N LEU A 14 -31.25 3.85 2.09
CA LEU A 14 -31.05 4.78 3.20
C LEU A 14 -30.20 4.16 4.32
N GLY A 15 -30.38 2.87 4.61
CA GLY A 15 -29.56 2.13 5.56
C GLY A 15 -28.08 2.08 5.12
N VAL A 16 -27.82 1.76 3.86
CA VAL A 16 -26.45 1.72 3.30
C VAL A 16 -25.80 3.10 3.30
N LEU A 17 -26.54 4.15 2.92
CA LEU A 17 -26.05 5.54 2.97
C LEU A 17 -25.75 5.97 4.41
N GLY A 18 -26.60 5.61 5.37
CA GLY A 18 -26.38 5.87 6.78
C GLY A 18 -25.13 5.18 7.31
N LEU A 19 -24.93 3.90 6.96
CA LEU A 19 -23.72 3.15 7.32
C LEU A 19 -22.46 3.75 6.68
N ALA A 20 -22.53 4.22 5.43
CA ALA A 20 -21.42 4.89 4.78
C ALA A 20 -21.07 6.24 5.46
N ALA A 21 -22.08 7.00 5.89
CA ALA A 21 -21.89 8.30 6.53
C ALA A 21 -21.14 8.22 7.88
N VAL A 22 -21.27 7.10 8.60
CA VAL A 22 -20.58 6.89 9.89
C VAL A 22 -19.21 6.21 9.75
N GLN A 23 -18.79 5.83 8.53
CA GLN A 23 -17.45 5.29 8.30
C GLN A 23 -16.36 6.36 8.53
N PRO A 24 -15.16 5.97 9.00
CA PRO A 24 -14.04 6.89 9.19
C PRO A 24 -13.69 7.67 7.91
N ASP A 25 -13.14 8.88 8.07
CA ASP A 25 -12.67 9.70 6.95
C ASP A 25 -11.33 9.23 6.36
N THR A 26 -10.67 8.29 7.04
CA THR A 26 -9.40 7.69 6.63
C THR A 26 -9.44 6.19 6.82
N PHE A 27 -8.68 5.47 5.99
CA PHE A 27 -8.38 4.06 6.23
C PHE A 27 -6.94 3.88 6.69
N THR A 28 -6.68 2.76 7.35
CA THR A 28 -5.34 2.29 7.67
C THR A 28 -5.29 0.80 7.43
N VAL A 29 -4.28 0.36 6.67
CA VAL A 29 -3.93 -1.06 6.49
C VAL A 29 -2.51 -1.25 6.96
N GLN A 30 -2.28 -2.25 7.82
CA GLN A 30 -0.97 -2.53 8.40
C GLN A 30 -0.69 -4.02 8.45
N ARG A 31 0.54 -4.39 8.08
CA ARG A 31 1.08 -5.75 8.24
C ARG A 31 2.52 -5.67 8.72
N GLN A 32 3.00 -6.74 9.31
CA GLN A 32 4.38 -6.82 9.78
C GLN A 32 4.97 -8.21 9.58
N VAL A 33 6.30 -8.25 9.49
CA VAL A 33 7.05 -9.51 9.40
C VAL A 33 8.35 -9.39 10.20
N SER A 34 8.79 -10.49 10.79
CA SER A 34 10.13 -10.59 11.39
C SER A 34 11.11 -11.12 10.34
N VAL A 35 12.16 -10.35 10.10
CA VAL A 35 13.26 -10.62 9.17
C VAL A 35 14.50 -10.99 9.97
N SER A 36 15.13 -12.14 9.71
CA SER A 36 16.36 -12.60 10.38
C SER A 36 17.60 -11.93 9.81
N ALA A 37 17.62 -10.59 9.83
CA ALA A 37 18.71 -9.76 9.36
C ALA A 37 18.74 -8.44 10.14
N ALA A 38 19.90 -7.75 10.11
CA ALA A 38 20.04 -6.42 10.63
C ALA A 38 19.19 -5.41 9.82
N PRO A 39 18.74 -4.30 10.42
CA PRO A 39 17.75 -3.40 9.82
C PRO A 39 18.21 -2.70 8.53
N ASP A 40 19.51 -2.58 8.30
CA ASP A 40 20.09 -2.05 7.06
C ASP A 40 19.70 -2.88 5.82
N LYS A 41 19.56 -4.20 5.95
CA LYS A 41 19.17 -5.10 4.86
C LYS A 41 17.75 -4.82 4.33
N PRO A 42 16.68 -4.96 5.12
CA PRO A 42 15.33 -4.60 4.65
C PRO A 42 15.19 -3.11 4.35
N TYR A 43 15.95 -2.22 5.03
CA TYR A 43 15.97 -0.80 4.72
C TYR A 43 16.44 -0.53 3.29
N ALA A 44 17.55 -1.12 2.86
CA ALA A 44 18.07 -0.94 1.52
C ALA A 44 17.08 -1.40 0.42
N LEU A 45 16.24 -2.39 0.71
CA LEU A 45 15.21 -2.88 -0.22
C LEU A 45 14.04 -1.90 -0.37
N VAL A 46 13.61 -1.24 0.71
CA VAL A 46 12.45 -0.33 0.67
C VAL A 46 12.84 1.10 0.31
N ASN A 47 14.08 1.51 0.60
CA ASN A 47 14.59 2.86 0.39
C ASN A 47 15.09 3.13 -1.06
N ASP A 48 15.13 2.09 -1.89
CA ASP A 48 15.56 2.15 -3.30
C ASP A 48 14.50 1.54 -4.21
N PHE A 49 13.83 2.37 -5.00
CA PHE A 49 12.79 1.92 -5.93
C PHE A 49 13.32 1.00 -7.04
N HIS A 50 14.62 1.03 -7.38
CA HIS A 50 15.22 0.10 -8.35
C HIS A 50 15.21 -1.34 -7.83
N ARG A 51 15.14 -1.52 -6.51
CA ARG A 51 15.09 -2.82 -5.84
C ARG A 51 13.69 -3.36 -5.61
N TRP A 52 12.64 -2.59 -5.91
CA TRP A 52 11.25 -3.01 -5.66
C TRP A 52 10.83 -4.23 -6.49
N GLY A 53 11.44 -4.42 -7.68
CA GLY A 53 11.27 -5.64 -8.46
C GLY A 53 11.64 -6.95 -7.74
N GLU A 54 12.46 -6.88 -6.69
CA GLU A 54 12.87 -8.04 -5.91
C GLU A 54 11.77 -8.56 -4.97
N TRP A 55 10.83 -7.68 -4.53
CA TRP A 55 9.89 -8.00 -3.47
C TRP A 55 8.46 -7.47 -3.65
N SER A 56 8.25 -6.35 -4.33
CA SER A 56 6.94 -5.75 -4.47
C SER A 56 5.95 -6.72 -5.15
N PRO A 57 4.76 -6.95 -4.57
CA PRO A 57 3.80 -7.89 -5.13
C PRO A 57 3.23 -7.43 -6.47
N TRP A 58 3.17 -6.11 -6.69
CA TRP A 58 2.59 -5.52 -7.90
C TRP A 58 3.51 -5.57 -9.12
N GLU A 59 4.83 -5.69 -8.93
CA GLU A 59 5.79 -5.75 -10.01
C GLU A 59 5.59 -6.95 -10.95
N ALA A 60 5.03 -8.04 -10.42
CA ALA A 60 4.76 -9.26 -11.19
C ALA A 60 3.38 -9.25 -11.88
N LEU A 61 2.47 -8.32 -11.54
CA LEU A 61 1.11 -8.28 -12.09
C LEU A 61 1.07 -7.75 -13.53
N ASP A 62 2.07 -6.97 -13.92
CA ASP A 62 2.23 -6.47 -15.28
C ASP A 62 3.71 -6.40 -15.68
N PRO A 63 4.25 -7.47 -16.28
CA PRO A 63 5.64 -7.47 -16.75
C PRO A 63 5.94 -6.39 -17.80
N ALA A 64 4.91 -5.92 -18.54
CA ALA A 64 5.02 -4.86 -19.54
C ALA A 64 4.80 -3.45 -18.97
N MET A 65 4.56 -3.33 -17.67
CA MET A 65 4.37 -2.05 -17.00
C MET A 65 5.54 -1.10 -17.29
N LYS A 66 5.23 0.10 -17.76
CA LYS A 66 6.23 1.16 -17.94
C LYS A 66 6.61 1.71 -16.58
N ARG A 67 7.91 1.74 -16.32
CA ARG A 67 8.51 2.26 -15.10
C ARG A 67 9.52 3.33 -15.45
N SER A 68 9.59 4.38 -14.67
CA SER A 68 10.67 5.34 -14.74
C SER A 68 11.14 5.71 -13.34
N HIS A 69 12.33 6.26 -13.25
CA HIS A 69 12.92 6.71 -11.99
C HIS A 69 13.40 8.13 -12.19
N ALA A 70 13.23 8.97 -11.18
CA ALA A 70 13.69 10.35 -11.18
C ALA A 70 14.15 10.75 -9.78
N GLY A 71 14.88 11.87 -9.69
CA GLY A 71 15.50 12.31 -8.45
C GLY A 71 16.75 11.48 -8.08
N PRO A 72 17.09 11.39 -6.78
CA PRO A 72 18.17 10.55 -6.30
C PRO A 72 17.92 9.06 -6.59
N ALA A 73 18.97 8.25 -6.68
CA ALA A 73 18.86 6.80 -6.89
C ALA A 73 18.11 6.11 -5.74
N SER A 74 18.23 6.62 -4.51
CA SER A 74 17.56 6.11 -3.32
C SER A 74 17.35 7.22 -2.28
N GLY A 75 16.52 6.97 -1.27
CA GLY A 75 16.27 7.90 -0.18
C GLY A 75 15.33 9.04 -0.54
N GLN A 76 15.30 10.04 0.32
CA GLN A 76 14.39 11.17 0.19
C GLN A 76 14.53 11.87 -1.16
N GLY A 77 13.41 12.10 -1.83
CA GLY A 77 13.31 12.72 -3.16
C GLY A 77 13.38 11.71 -4.31
N ALA A 78 13.66 10.42 -4.06
CA ALA A 78 13.53 9.39 -5.09
C ALA A 78 12.08 9.26 -5.55
N ILE A 79 11.87 9.14 -6.86
CA ILE A 79 10.55 9.15 -7.49
C ILE A 79 10.44 7.95 -8.42
N TYR A 80 9.26 7.27 -8.37
CA TYR A 80 8.91 6.11 -9.18
C TYR A 80 7.51 6.25 -9.77
N PRO A 81 7.37 6.80 -10.98
CA PRO A 81 6.13 6.74 -11.75
C PRO A 81 5.98 5.37 -12.44
N TRP A 82 4.74 4.90 -12.51
CA TRP A 82 4.39 3.70 -13.25
C TRP A 82 3.13 3.88 -14.08
N GLU A 83 3.04 3.13 -15.17
CA GLU A 83 1.86 3.03 -16.01
C GLU A 83 1.74 1.61 -16.58
N GLY A 84 0.68 0.92 -16.21
CA GLY A 84 0.44 -0.45 -16.64
C GLY A 84 -1.02 -0.76 -16.95
N ASN A 85 -1.34 -2.05 -16.95
CA ASN A 85 -2.67 -2.58 -17.24
C ASN A 85 -3.68 -2.23 -16.13
N THR A 86 -4.91 -2.73 -16.23
CA THR A 86 -5.99 -2.47 -15.26
C THR A 86 -5.71 -3.03 -13.86
N ALA A 87 -4.83 -4.01 -13.73
CA ALA A 87 -4.50 -4.61 -12.43
C ALA A 87 -3.54 -3.73 -11.60
N VAL A 88 -2.65 -3.00 -12.26
CA VAL A 88 -1.67 -2.12 -11.58
C VAL A 88 -1.98 -0.63 -11.76
N GLY A 89 -2.79 -0.26 -12.75
CA GLY A 89 -3.19 1.11 -13.01
C GLY A 89 -2.02 2.02 -13.40
N ALA A 90 -2.08 3.27 -12.96
CA ALA A 90 -1.01 4.24 -13.11
C ALA A 90 -0.90 5.11 -11.87
N GLY A 91 0.31 5.55 -11.56
CA GLY A 91 0.54 6.40 -10.40
C GLY A 91 2.00 6.83 -10.25
N ARG A 92 2.30 7.38 -9.09
CA ARG A 92 3.61 7.89 -8.74
C ARG A 92 3.88 7.64 -7.26
N MET A 93 5.06 7.18 -6.94
CA MET A 93 5.58 7.17 -5.58
C MET A 93 6.72 8.18 -5.44
N GLU A 94 6.86 8.75 -4.24
CA GLU A 94 7.98 9.60 -3.86
C GLU A 94 8.37 9.33 -2.42
N ILE A 95 9.64 9.06 -2.17
CA ILE A 95 10.15 8.97 -0.78
C ILE A 95 10.19 10.39 -0.21
N THR A 96 9.30 10.68 0.72
CA THR A 96 9.19 12.00 1.36
C THR A 96 10.10 12.13 2.58
N SER A 97 10.45 11.01 3.22
CA SER A 97 11.38 10.96 4.34
C SER A 97 12.08 9.59 4.40
N ALA A 98 13.37 9.61 4.70
CA ALA A 98 14.17 8.40 4.88
C ALA A 98 15.10 8.57 6.08
N GLN A 99 14.86 7.77 7.11
CA GLN A 99 15.71 7.69 8.31
C GLN A 99 16.47 6.37 8.27
N PRO A 100 17.80 6.37 8.15
CA PRO A 100 18.58 5.17 7.96
C PRO A 100 18.25 4.06 8.95
N ALA A 101 18.01 2.87 8.41
CA ALA A 101 17.74 1.64 9.15
C ALA A 101 16.54 1.67 10.12
N THR A 102 15.71 2.73 10.08
CA THR A 102 14.57 2.87 11.00
C THR A 102 13.23 3.15 10.32
N ARG A 103 13.20 4.05 9.31
CA ARG A 103 11.92 4.47 8.72
C ARG A 103 12.08 4.96 7.28
N VAL A 104 11.14 4.58 6.43
CA VAL A 104 10.94 5.16 5.09
C VAL A 104 9.49 5.56 4.96
N GLU A 105 9.24 6.82 4.57
CA GLU A 105 7.91 7.35 4.29
C GLU A 105 7.78 7.68 2.82
N ILE A 106 6.69 7.25 2.20
CA ILE A 106 6.45 7.34 0.77
C ILE A 106 5.07 7.95 0.55
N ARG A 107 5.00 9.02 -0.22
CA ARG A 107 3.76 9.49 -0.82
C ARG A 107 3.44 8.60 -2.02
N LEU A 108 2.21 8.11 -2.08
CA LEU A 108 1.71 7.20 -3.10
C LEU A 108 0.46 7.82 -3.73
N ASP A 109 0.63 8.35 -4.94
CA ASP A 109 -0.43 8.99 -5.72
C ASP A 109 -0.88 8.03 -6.83
N PHE A 110 -2.13 7.56 -6.76
CA PHE A 110 -2.78 6.86 -7.86
C PHE A 110 -3.42 7.86 -8.81
N LEU A 111 -3.25 7.63 -10.11
CA LEU A 111 -3.84 8.44 -11.19
C LEU A 111 -4.96 7.68 -11.91
N ARG A 112 -4.89 6.35 -11.95
CA ARG A 112 -5.86 5.44 -12.57
C ARG A 112 -5.93 4.13 -11.81
N PRO A 113 -7.10 3.41 -11.76
CA PRO A 113 -8.39 3.78 -12.36
C PRO A 113 -9.11 4.89 -11.59
N PHE A 114 -8.77 5.12 -10.32
CA PHE A 114 -9.32 6.17 -9.47
C PHE A 114 -8.18 6.98 -8.86
N GLU A 115 -8.35 8.28 -8.83
CA GLU A 115 -7.40 9.18 -8.19
C GLU A 115 -7.41 8.96 -6.67
N GLY A 116 -6.21 8.91 -6.07
CA GLY A 116 -6.06 8.70 -4.64
C GLY A 116 -4.68 9.09 -4.16
N HIS A 117 -4.63 9.68 -2.96
CA HIS A 117 -3.41 10.19 -2.33
C HIS A 117 -3.21 9.48 -0.99
N ASN A 118 -2.23 8.60 -0.91
CA ASN A 118 -1.96 7.80 0.26
C ASN A 118 -0.54 8.06 0.79
N THR A 119 -0.36 7.77 2.07
CA THR A 119 0.96 7.72 2.68
C THR A 119 1.28 6.28 3.06
N THR A 120 2.42 5.80 2.64
CA THR A 120 2.96 4.49 2.99
C THR A 120 4.18 4.67 3.87
N VAL A 121 4.25 3.92 4.96
CA VAL A 121 5.35 3.97 5.93
C VAL A 121 5.88 2.58 6.19
N PHE A 122 7.18 2.41 6.02
CA PHE A 122 7.92 1.27 6.54
C PHE A 122 8.63 1.67 7.81
N THR A 123 8.38 0.95 8.91
CA THR A 123 9.11 1.09 10.16
C THR A 123 9.91 -0.18 10.41
N LEU A 124 11.19 -0.02 10.74
CA LEU A 124 12.12 -1.10 11.00
C LEU A 124 12.54 -1.04 12.47
N THR A 125 12.14 -2.05 13.23
CA THR A 125 12.42 -2.12 14.68
C THR A 125 13.36 -3.28 14.95
N PRO A 126 14.61 -3.02 15.39
CA PRO A 126 15.54 -4.08 15.78
C PRO A 126 14.98 -4.94 16.91
N GLN A 127 15.16 -6.26 16.80
CA GLN A 127 14.75 -7.27 17.80
C GLN A 127 15.89 -8.30 17.95
N GLY A 128 16.93 -7.93 18.71
CA GLY A 128 18.14 -8.75 18.81
C GLY A 128 18.84 -8.92 17.46
N ALA A 129 18.95 -10.15 16.97
CA ALA A 129 19.54 -10.48 15.66
C ALA A 129 18.54 -10.34 14.48
N ALA A 130 17.27 -10.04 14.76
CA ALA A 130 16.23 -9.89 13.77
C ALA A 130 15.73 -8.44 13.71
N THR A 131 14.94 -8.12 12.69
CA THR A 131 14.27 -6.84 12.51
C THR A 131 12.78 -7.07 12.24
N THR A 132 11.91 -6.43 13.02
CA THR A 132 10.48 -6.35 12.68
C THR A 132 10.30 -5.23 11.66
N VAL A 133 9.82 -5.59 10.48
CA VAL A 133 9.41 -4.65 9.44
C VAL A 133 7.90 -4.50 9.48
N THR A 134 7.41 -3.30 9.74
CA THR A 134 6.00 -2.93 9.72
C THR A 134 5.73 -2.08 8.50
N TRP A 135 4.76 -2.50 7.69
CA TRP A 135 4.28 -1.76 6.52
C TRP A 135 2.88 -1.22 6.80
N THR A 136 2.74 0.09 6.82
CA THR A 136 1.48 0.79 7.08
C THR A 136 1.13 1.67 5.89
N MET A 137 -0.11 1.62 5.43
CA MET A 137 -0.66 2.57 4.46
C MET A 137 -1.88 3.25 5.07
N THR A 138 -1.93 4.56 4.92
CA THR A 138 -3.09 5.40 5.29
C THR A 138 -3.50 6.25 4.12
N GLY A 139 -4.79 6.52 4.01
CA GLY A 139 -5.32 7.39 2.97
C GLY A 139 -6.71 7.91 3.29
N PRO A 140 -7.18 8.93 2.56
CA PRO A 140 -8.52 9.47 2.73
C PRO A 140 -9.57 8.48 2.25
N MET A 141 -10.75 8.55 2.86
CA MET A 141 -11.94 7.81 2.44
C MET A 141 -13.04 8.80 2.04
N PRO A 142 -13.03 9.27 0.77
CA PRO A 142 -14.14 10.04 0.24
C PRO A 142 -15.44 9.23 0.28
N PHE A 143 -16.59 9.89 0.23
CA PHE A 143 -17.91 9.25 0.45
C PHE A 143 -18.13 8.02 -0.44
N VAL A 144 -17.68 8.04 -1.70
CA VAL A 144 -17.77 6.87 -2.60
C VAL A 144 -16.98 5.68 -2.05
N SER A 145 -15.77 5.92 -1.53
CA SER A 145 -14.96 4.87 -0.88
C SER A 145 -15.60 4.36 0.40
N LYS A 146 -16.22 5.24 1.20
CA LYS A 146 -16.99 4.85 2.38
C LYS A 146 -18.19 3.96 2.00
N LEU A 147 -18.88 4.29 0.91
CA LEU A 147 -19.99 3.50 0.40
C LEU A 147 -19.54 2.10 -0.02
N MET A 148 -18.41 2.00 -0.74
CA MET A 148 -17.82 0.70 -1.10
C MET A 148 -17.36 -0.07 0.14
N SER A 149 -16.83 0.60 1.16
CA SER A 149 -16.31 -0.02 2.38
C SER A 149 -17.40 -0.66 3.25
N VAL A 150 -18.68 -0.32 3.06
CA VAL A 150 -19.80 -1.03 3.69
C VAL A 150 -19.82 -2.51 3.27
N PHE A 151 -19.36 -2.82 2.05
CA PHE A 151 -19.34 -4.18 1.50
C PHE A 151 -17.98 -4.84 1.58
N VAL A 152 -16.89 -4.09 1.31
CA VAL A 152 -15.52 -4.61 1.29
C VAL A 152 -14.57 -3.58 1.88
N SER A 153 -13.91 -3.92 3.00
CA SER A 153 -12.92 -3.02 3.62
C SER A 153 -11.62 -2.95 2.83
N MET A 154 -10.89 -1.83 2.94
CA MET A 154 -9.55 -1.66 2.35
C MET A 154 -8.58 -2.74 2.85
N ASP A 155 -8.70 -3.17 4.11
CA ASP A 155 -7.88 -4.25 4.65
C ASP A 155 -8.06 -5.58 3.89
N LYS A 156 -9.30 -5.92 3.50
CA LYS A 156 -9.57 -7.11 2.68
C LYS A 156 -9.08 -6.98 1.24
N LEU A 157 -9.07 -5.76 0.69
CA LEU A 157 -8.63 -5.49 -0.69
C LEU A 157 -7.12 -5.61 -0.84
N ILE A 158 -6.34 -4.98 0.03
CA ILE A 158 -4.88 -4.86 -0.14
C ILE A 158 -4.06 -5.57 0.93
N GLY A 159 -4.69 -6.02 2.03
CA GLY A 159 -3.96 -6.67 3.12
C GLY A 159 -3.22 -7.94 2.72
N LYS A 160 -3.79 -8.74 1.81
CA LYS A 160 -3.14 -9.95 1.26
C LYS A 160 -1.92 -9.60 0.40
N ASP A 161 -1.97 -8.50 -0.34
CA ASP A 161 -0.83 -8.04 -1.14
C ASP A 161 0.31 -7.58 -0.23
N PHE A 162 -0.01 -6.90 0.87
CA PHE A 162 0.98 -6.54 1.89
C PHE A 162 1.65 -7.77 2.51
N GLU A 163 0.86 -8.78 2.85
CA GLU A 163 1.37 -10.06 3.37
C GLU A 163 2.32 -10.73 2.36
N ALA A 164 1.89 -10.83 1.11
CA ALA A 164 2.69 -11.40 0.03
C ALA A 164 3.98 -10.60 -0.23
N GLY A 165 3.90 -9.27 -0.21
CA GLY A 165 5.05 -8.37 -0.36
C GLY A 165 6.04 -8.52 0.79
N LEU A 166 5.57 -8.55 2.03
CA LEU A 166 6.43 -8.73 3.20
C LEU A 166 7.12 -10.10 3.24
N VAL A 167 6.45 -11.16 2.78
CA VAL A 167 7.08 -12.49 2.63
C VAL A 167 8.23 -12.44 1.63
N LYS A 168 8.04 -11.78 0.49
CA LYS A 168 9.10 -11.61 -0.52
C LYS A 168 10.23 -10.70 -0.02
N LEU A 169 9.89 -9.60 0.67
CA LEU A 169 10.86 -8.69 1.28
C LEU A 169 11.75 -9.43 2.28
N LYS A 170 11.14 -10.24 3.16
CA LYS A 170 11.86 -11.10 4.09
C LYS A 170 12.82 -12.02 3.35
N ALA A 171 12.34 -12.75 2.36
CA ALA A 171 13.18 -13.67 1.58
C ALA A 171 14.32 -12.95 0.86
N ALA A 172 14.10 -11.72 0.35
CA ALA A 172 15.13 -10.91 -0.29
C ALA A 172 16.17 -10.42 0.72
N ALA A 173 15.75 -9.93 1.89
CA ALA A 173 16.64 -9.41 2.92
C ALA A 173 17.50 -10.49 3.62
N GLU A 174 17.01 -11.74 3.66
CA GLU A 174 17.68 -12.88 4.30
C GLU A 174 18.64 -13.62 3.34
N LYS A 175 18.74 -13.22 2.07
CA LYS A 175 19.72 -13.82 1.14
C LYS A 175 21.14 -13.56 1.61
N PRO A 176 22.05 -14.56 1.55
CA PRO A 176 23.46 -14.34 1.77
C PRO A 176 24.01 -13.30 0.77
N GLY A 177 24.65 -12.25 1.28
CA GLY A 177 25.25 -11.19 0.44
C GLY A 177 24.25 -10.10 -0.04
N ALA A 178 23.01 -10.09 0.46
CA ALA A 178 22.06 -9.01 0.17
C ALA A 178 22.45 -7.69 0.85
#